data_d13153a00d38b163e051c51df605b8e8
#
_entry.id   d13153a00d38b163e051c51df605b8e8
#
_cell.length_a   1.000
_cell.length_b   1.000
_cell.length_c   1.000
_cell.angle_alpha   90.00
_cell.angle_beta   90.00
_cell.angle_gamma   90.00
#
_symmetry.space_group_name_H-M   'P 1'
#
loop_
_entity.id
_entity.type
_entity.pdbx_description
1 polymer ?
#
loop_
_entity_poly.entity_id
_entity_poly.type
_entity_poly.pdbx_seq_one_letter_code
_entity_poly.pdbx_strand_id
1 'polypeptide(L)'
;MSEAAAARSADLDALNAWLTAKATVGPVAVITGKNGDMDTVGSAVALAATHPNLLACGVHLGRVARSVVERHKAPFRLLKEHNTAWPKQLAGVVVVDAGAPDQIGVDLPDVPRCIIDHHATDGWSLQDGDLSIKWDVRSTTEVVTHYLHRFADHAMSGPVCELLLAGLVTDTGRFRHADASAFSTASQLIERGSIDYQQFIQSLEDDPVTPSDRGAILRGLQRAETTEAGPWTVLRTSAGTLEARVATLLNGLGADAVVVTRHRHGETRLTARAPRSSVLAGLHLGQLMEEVANAIGGDGGGHDGAAGWSGMVDPIAAETAFIDALARTTREEVVK
;
A
#
# COMPACT_ATOMS: atom_id res chain seq x y z
N MET A 1 -8.32 -24.03 -20.72
CA MET A 1 -7.88 -23.15 -19.59
C MET A 1 -6.37 -23.20 -19.53
N SER A 2 -5.70 -22.07 -19.33
CA SER A 2 -4.26 -22.07 -19.06
C SER A 2 -3.96 -22.73 -17.70
N GLU A 3 -2.76 -23.26 -17.52
CA GLU A 3 -2.32 -23.88 -16.26
C GLU A 3 -2.45 -22.88 -15.07
N ALA A 4 -2.11 -21.61 -15.29
CA ALA A 4 -2.31 -20.54 -14.31
C ALA A 4 -3.78 -20.32 -13.94
N ALA A 5 -4.72 -20.39 -14.90
CA ALA A 5 -6.13 -20.26 -14.61
C ALA A 5 -6.69 -21.46 -13.81
N ALA A 6 -6.16 -22.66 -14.06
CA ALA A 6 -6.52 -23.84 -13.29
C ALA A 6 -5.98 -23.76 -11.84
N ALA A 7 -4.75 -23.29 -11.65
CA ALA A 7 -4.16 -23.08 -10.33
C ALA A 7 -4.95 -22.04 -9.52
N ARG A 8 -5.25 -20.88 -10.10
CA ARG A 8 -6.08 -19.85 -9.46
C ARG A 8 -7.48 -20.37 -9.08
N SER A 9 -8.07 -21.21 -9.92
CA SER A 9 -9.36 -21.86 -9.61
C SER A 9 -9.25 -22.76 -8.38
N ALA A 10 -8.19 -23.59 -8.28
CA ALA A 10 -7.95 -24.46 -7.13
C ALA A 10 -7.70 -23.66 -5.85
N ASP A 11 -6.95 -22.54 -5.93
CA ASP A 11 -6.73 -21.64 -4.81
C ASP A 11 -8.04 -21.06 -4.26
N LEU A 12 -8.94 -20.62 -5.14
CA LEU A 12 -10.26 -20.11 -4.73
C LEU A 12 -11.14 -21.21 -4.11
N ASP A 13 -11.09 -22.44 -4.61
CA ASP A 13 -11.79 -23.57 -4.01
C ASP A 13 -11.23 -23.88 -2.61
N ALA A 14 -9.91 -23.88 -2.44
CA ALA A 14 -9.25 -24.06 -1.15
C ALA A 14 -9.62 -22.93 -0.16
N LEU A 15 -9.60 -21.68 -0.61
CA LEU A 15 -10.01 -20.53 0.19
C LEU A 15 -11.46 -20.65 0.67
N ASN A 16 -12.38 -21.01 -0.23
CA ASN A 16 -13.78 -21.20 0.13
C ASN A 16 -13.97 -22.34 1.14
N ALA A 17 -13.29 -23.45 0.96
CA ALA A 17 -13.34 -24.58 1.90
C ALA A 17 -12.81 -24.16 3.28
N TRP A 18 -11.67 -23.46 3.34
CA TRP A 18 -11.05 -23.00 4.57
C TRP A 18 -11.97 -22.00 5.31
N LEU A 19 -12.47 -20.96 4.62
CA LEU A 19 -13.34 -19.94 5.20
C LEU A 19 -14.64 -20.55 5.73
N THR A 20 -15.29 -21.42 4.94
CA THR A 20 -16.52 -22.09 5.34
C THR A 20 -16.31 -22.95 6.59
N ALA A 21 -15.24 -23.75 6.61
CA ALA A 21 -14.92 -24.61 7.76
C ALA A 21 -14.66 -23.78 9.02
N LYS A 22 -13.88 -22.70 8.95
CA LYS A 22 -13.57 -21.86 10.11
C LYS A 22 -14.76 -21.02 10.57
N ALA A 23 -15.47 -20.38 9.65
CA ALA A 23 -16.63 -19.54 9.97
C ALA A 23 -17.80 -20.33 10.56
N THR A 24 -17.91 -21.63 10.29
CA THR A 24 -18.90 -22.53 10.89
C THR A 24 -18.57 -22.82 12.37
N VAL A 25 -17.28 -22.88 12.71
CA VAL A 25 -16.82 -23.20 14.09
C VAL A 25 -16.89 -21.97 15.00
N GLY A 26 -16.57 -20.79 14.51
CA GLY A 26 -16.54 -19.57 15.30
C GLY A 26 -16.14 -18.32 14.54
N PRO A 27 -15.89 -17.20 15.26
CA PRO A 27 -15.44 -15.98 14.64
C PRO A 27 -14.09 -16.14 13.94
N VAL A 28 -13.93 -15.45 12.82
CA VAL A 28 -12.68 -15.36 12.05
C VAL A 28 -12.31 -13.87 11.94
N ALA A 29 -11.11 -13.52 12.36
CA ALA A 29 -10.59 -12.17 12.20
C ALA A 29 -9.98 -12.02 10.81
N VAL A 30 -10.39 -11.00 10.06
CA VAL A 30 -9.76 -10.62 8.78
C VAL A 30 -8.89 -9.40 9.05
N ILE A 31 -7.57 -9.62 9.09
CA ILE A 31 -6.58 -8.65 9.59
C ILE A 31 -5.89 -7.97 8.42
N THR A 32 -5.79 -6.66 8.51
CA THR A 32 -5.10 -5.81 7.53
C THR A 32 -3.62 -5.65 7.85
N GLY A 33 -2.82 -5.28 6.85
CA GLY A 33 -1.49 -4.75 7.05
C GLY A 33 -1.50 -3.50 7.96
N LYS A 34 -0.39 -3.26 8.68
CA LYS A 34 -0.25 -2.16 9.65
C LYS A 34 -0.31 -0.76 9.03
N ASN A 35 -0.02 -0.64 7.73
CA ASN A 35 -0.13 0.62 6.97
C ASN A 35 -1.60 1.05 6.79
N GLY A 36 -2.56 0.09 6.80
CA GLY A 36 -3.98 0.34 6.69
C GLY A 36 -4.35 1.08 5.40
N ASP A 37 -3.66 0.82 4.29
CA ASP A 37 -3.98 1.41 2.99
C ASP A 37 -5.30 0.86 2.42
N MET A 38 -5.66 1.32 1.24
CA MET A 38 -6.99 1.00 0.72
C MET A 38 -7.07 -0.42 0.18
N ASP A 39 -5.97 -1.01 -0.30
CA ASP A 39 -5.96 -2.39 -0.80
C ASP A 39 -6.22 -3.38 0.35
N THR A 40 -5.43 -3.26 1.42
CA THR A 40 -5.59 -4.14 2.59
C THR A 40 -6.94 -3.96 3.28
N VAL A 41 -7.43 -2.72 3.44
CA VAL A 41 -8.71 -2.43 4.11
C VAL A 41 -9.91 -2.81 3.25
N GLY A 42 -9.87 -2.51 1.94
CA GLY A 42 -10.92 -2.88 0.99
C GLY A 42 -11.07 -4.38 0.89
N SER A 43 -9.95 -5.11 0.79
CA SER A 43 -9.91 -6.57 0.80
C SER A 43 -10.50 -7.16 2.07
N ALA A 44 -10.10 -6.65 3.25
CA ALA A 44 -10.58 -7.15 4.53
C ALA A 44 -12.09 -6.96 4.70
N VAL A 45 -12.60 -5.75 4.41
CA VAL A 45 -14.02 -5.43 4.57
C VAL A 45 -14.87 -6.22 3.57
N ALA A 46 -14.44 -6.33 2.31
CA ALA A 46 -15.13 -7.10 1.29
C ALA A 46 -15.20 -8.58 1.65
N LEU A 47 -14.10 -9.17 2.11
CA LEU A 47 -14.09 -10.56 2.54
C LEU A 47 -14.96 -10.77 3.78
N ALA A 48 -14.92 -9.84 4.74
CA ALA A 48 -15.79 -9.92 5.94
C ALA A 48 -17.27 -9.82 5.62
N ALA A 49 -17.65 -9.16 4.54
CA ALA A 49 -19.04 -9.08 4.09
C ALA A 49 -19.62 -10.42 3.59
N THR A 50 -18.78 -11.43 3.36
CA THR A 50 -19.23 -12.75 2.85
C THR A 50 -19.88 -13.63 3.91
N HIS A 51 -19.59 -13.41 5.21
CA HIS A 51 -20.13 -14.24 6.28
C HIS A 51 -20.21 -13.47 7.61
N PRO A 52 -21.29 -13.62 8.41
CA PRO A 52 -21.49 -12.86 9.67
C PRO A 52 -20.42 -13.14 10.74
N ASN A 53 -19.72 -14.28 10.69
CA ASN A 53 -18.66 -14.62 11.61
C ASN A 53 -17.27 -14.11 11.16
N LEU A 54 -17.16 -13.42 10.03
CA LEU A 54 -15.94 -12.74 9.59
C LEU A 54 -15.97 -11.28 10.05
N LEU A 55 -14.86 -10.80 10.61
CA LEU A 55 -14.75 -9.43 11.10
C LEU A 55 -13.46 -8.78 10.59
N ALA A 56 -13.58 -7.73 9.78
CA ALA A 56 -12.46 -6.92 9.34
C ALA A 56 -11.89 -6.10 10.50
N CYS A 57 -10.58 -6.18 10.69
CA CYS A 57 -9.88 -5.46 11.75
C CYS A 57 -8.42 -5.17 11.40
N GLY A 58 -7.82 -4.21 12.09
CA GLY A 58 -6.42 -3.82 11.94
C GLY A 58 -6.05 -2.69 12.88
N VAL A 59 -4.77 -2.33 12.94
CA VAL A 59 -4.26 -1.30 13.87
C VAL A 59 -4.45 0.12 13.34
N HIS A 60 -4.57 0.27 12.03
CA HIS A 60 -4.61 1.58 11.40
C HIS A 60 -5.60 1.61 10.22
N LEU A 61 -6.14 2.79 9.97
CA LEU A 61 -6.82 3.14 8.71
C LEU A 61 -6.07 4.32 8.11
N GLY A 62 -5.44 4.09 6.98
CA GLY A 62 -4.89 5.16 6.16
C GLY A 62 -5.97 6.18 5.78
N ARG A 63 -5.57 7.37 5.38
CA ARG A 63 -6.53 8.46 5.18
C ARG A 63 -7.60 8.15 4.14
N VAL A 64 -7.22 7.61 2.98
CA VAL A 64 -8.17 7.22 1.93
C VAL A 64 -9.09 6.11 2.42
N ALA A 65 -8.53 5.06 3.04
CA ALA A 65 -9.29 3.95 3.58
C ALA A 65 -10.30 4.41 4.63
N ARG A 66 -9.89 5.30 5.54
CA ARG A 66 -10.78 5.90 6.54
C ARG A 66 -11.96 6.63 5.89
N SER A 67 -11.69 7.49 4.90
CA SER A 67 -12.72 8.25 4.19
C SER A 67 -13.75 7.33 3.51
N VAL A 68 -13.28 6.27 2.84
CA VAL A 68 -14.16 5.33 2.14
C VAL A 68 -14.96 4.46 3.13
N VAL A 69 -14.30 3.95 4.18
CA VAL A 69 -14.96 3.17 5.26
C VAL A 69 -16.04 3.99 5.96
N GLU A 70 -15.75 5.24 6.32
CA GLU A 70 -16.71 6.13 6.97
C GLU A 70 -17.89 6.49 6.05
N ARG A 71 -17.64 6.77 4.77
CA ARG A 71 -18.66 7.06 3.76
C ARG A 71 -19.68 5.93 3.64
N HIS A 72 -19.20 4.69 3.59
CA HIS A 72 -20.04 3.50 3.46
C HIS A 72 -20.49 2.93 4.81
N LYS A 73 -20.06 3.52 5.94
CA LYS A 73 -20.28 2.96 7.29
C LYS A 73 -19.89 1.49 7.34
N ALA A 74 -18.81 1.13 6.64
CA ALA A 74 -18.37 -0.24 6.53
C ALA A 74 -17.86 -0.74 7.90
N PRO A 75 -18.20 -1.96 8.32
CA PRO A 75 -17.80 -2.48 9.61
C PRO A 75 -16.29 -2.76 9.60
N PHE A 76 -15.55 -2.05 10.45
CA PHE A 76 -14.11 -2.23 10.66
C PHE A 76 -13.75 -2.01 12.11
N ARG A 77 -12.99 -2.91 12.71
CA ARG A 77 -12.57 -2.81 14.11
C ARG A 77 -11.11 -2.40 14.22
N LEU A 78 -10.86 -1.23 14.80
CA LEU A 78 -9.50 -0.82 15.17
C LEU A 78 -9.01 -1.64 16.37
N LEU A 79 -7.86 -2.26 16.22
CA LEU A 79 -7.15 -3.00 17.25
C LEU A 79 -6.14 -2.08 17.94
N LYS A 80 -5.71 -2.44 19.15
CA LYS A 80 -4.62 -1.77 19.86
C LYS A 80 -3.32 -2.48 19.54
N GLU A 81 -2.32 -1.74 19.10
CA GLU A 81 -0.96 -2.26 18.97
C GLU A 81 -0.49 -2.85 20.32
N HIS A 82 0.29 -3.92 20.25
CA HIS A 82 0.96 -4.57 21.38
C HIS A 82 0.08 -5.11 22.54
N ASN A 83 -1.23 -4.99 22.48
CA ASN A 83 -2.12 -5.53 23.54
C ASN A 83 -3.51 -5.88 23.03
N THR A 84 -3.57 -6.62 21.94
CA THR A 84 -4.83 -7.09 21.38
C THR A 84 -5.31 -8.32 22.14
N ALA A 85 -6.44 -8.17 22.86
CA ALA A 85 -7.13 -9.29 23.47
C ALA A 85 -7.99 -10.00 22.41
N TRP A 86 -7.57 -11.17 21.99
CA TRP A 86 -8.31 -12.00 21.04
C TRP A 86 -9.47 -12.75 21.75
N PRO A 87 -10.62 -12.94 21.07
CA PRO A 87 -11.68 -13.79 21.59
C PRO A 87 -11.19 -15.22 21.83
N LYS A 88 -11.56 -15.83 22.97
CA LYS A 88 -11.17 -17.23 23.27
C LYS A 88 -11.69 -18.27 22.27
N GLN A 89 -12.76 -17.94 21.53
CA GLN A 89 -13.41 -18.81 20.56
C GLN A 89 -13.05 -18.48 19.12
N LEU A 90 -11.92 -17.74 18.90
CA LEU A 90 -11.48 -17.41 17.56
C LEU A 90 -11.14 -18.70 16.79
N ALA A 91 -11.81 -18.92 15.66
CA ALA A 91 -11.67 -20.14 14.87
C ALA A 91 -10.52 -20.07 13.85
N GLY A 92 -10.09 -18.85 13.50
CA GLY A 92 -9.01 -18.62 12.55
C GLY A 92 -8.75 -17.15 12.31
N VAL A 93 -7.68 -16.87 11.59
CA VAL A 93 -7.27 -15.53 11.15
C VAL A 93 -7.04 -15.55 9.65
N VAL A 94 -7.62 -14.59 8.94
CA VAL A 94 -7.23 -14.26 7.56
C VAL A 94 -6.37 -13.03 7.60
N VAL A 95 -5.21 -13.07 6.98
CA VAL A 95 -4.34 -11.91 6.78
C VAL A 95 -4.46 -11.51 5.32
N VAL A 96 -4.75 -10.25 5.06
CA VAL A 96 -4.84 -9.73 3.70
C VAL A 96 -3.75 -8.68 3.47
N ASP A 97 -3.09 -8.80 2.31
CA ASP A 97 -2.16 -7.80 1.81
C ASP A 97 -0.96 -7.55 2.76
N ALA A 98 -0.33 -8.63 3.17
CA ALA A 98 0.88 -8.59 3.98
C ALA A 98 1.78 -9.79 3.70
N GLY A 99 2.97 -9.54 3.17
CA GLY A 99 3.94 -10.56 2.79
C GLY A 99 4.72 -11.16 3.97
N ALA A 100 4.62 -10.60 5.19
CA ALA A 100 5.33 -11.07 6.36
C ALA A 100 4.64 -10.65 7.68
N PRO A 101 4.88 -11.37 8.80
CA PRO A 101 4.24 -11.11 10.10
C PRO A 101 4.51 -9.71 10.67
N ASP A 102 5.69 -9.13 10.45
CA ASP A 102 6.07 -7.80 10.93
C ASP A 102 5.28 -6.67 10.26
N GLN A 103 4.58 -6.97 9.16
CA GLN A 103 3.73 -6.03 8.45
C GLN A 103 2.32 -5.89 9.04
N ILE A 104 1.96 -6.64 10.10
CA ILE A 104 0.60 -6.65 10.67
C ILE A 104 0.44 -5.67 11.84
N GLY A 105 1.46 -5.50 12.67
CA GLY A 105 1.43 -4.58 13.82
C GLY A 105 0.70 -5.10 15.07
N VAL A 106 0.28 -6.38 15.07
CA VAL A 106 -0.23 -7.09 16.26
C VAL A 106 0.32 -8.50 16.31
N ASP A 107 0.43 -9.05 17.52
CA ASP A 107 0.72 -10.46 17.70
C ASP A 107 -0.51 -11.29 17.32
N LEU A 108 -0.31 -12.23 16.40
CA LEU A 108 -1.37 -13.13 15.96
C LEU A 108 -1.62 -14.21 17.02
N PRO A 109 -2.88 -14.61 17.23
CA PRO A 109 -3.19 -15.72 18.12
C PRO A 109 -2.75 -17.06 17.50
N ASP A 110 -2.55 -18.05 18.34
CA ASP A 110 -2.23 -19.41 17.94
C ASP A 110 -3.48 -20.16 17.45
N VAL A 111 -3.90 -19.83 16.23
CA VAL A 111 -5.03 -20.43 15.51
C VAL A 111 -4.65 -20.56 14.04
N PRO A 112 -5.31 -21.45 13.27
CA PRO A 112 -5.05 -21.57 11.83
C PRO A 112 -5.17 -20.23 11.09
N ARG A 113 -4.25 -19.99 10.14
CA ARG A 113 -4.13 -18.76 9.38
C ARG A 113 -4.38 -18.99 7.89
N CYS A 114 -4.98 -18.01 7.25
CA CYS A 114 -5.07 -17.92 5.80
C CYS A 114 -4.43 -16.60 5.36
N ILE A 115 -3.43 -16.67 4.51
CA ILE A 115 -2.74 -15.48 3.97
C ILE A 115 -3.24 -15.27 2.55
N ILE A 116 -3.71 -14.06 2.23
CA ILE A 116 -4.10 -13.64 0.88
C ILE A 116 -3.26 -12.44 0.52
N ASP A 117 -2.35 -12.59 -0.45
CA ASP A 117 -1.33 -11.60 -0.73
C ASP A 117 -0.94 -11.57 -2.22
N HIS A 118 -0.35 -10.44 -2.66
CA HIS A 118 0.19 -10.25 -4.00
C HIS A 118 1.65 -9.81 -4.02
N HIS A 119 2.26 -9.56 -2.84
CA HIS A 119 3.65 -9.09 -2.76
C HIS A 119 4.65 -10.17 -3.17
N ALA A 120 5.80 -9.76 -3.71
CA ALA A 120 6.90 -10.68 -4.02
C ALA A 120 7.52 -11.29 -2.74
N THR A 121 7.49 -10.55 -1.62
CA THR A 121 7.99 -11.00 -0.32
C THR A 121 7.17 -12.20 0.19
N ASP A 122 7.85 -13.22 0.71
CA ASP A 122 7.23 -14.41 1.32
C ASP A 122 7.95 -14.72 2.64
N GLY A 123 7.52 -14.02 3.69
CA GLY A 123 8.08 -14.12 5.05
C GLY A 123 7.23 -14.97 5.99
N TRP A 124 6.19 -15.67 5.49
CA TRP A 124 5.32 -16.48 6.30
C TRP A 124 5.84 -17.92 6.49
N SER A 125 5.90 -18.38 7.74
CA SER A 125 6.10 -19.79 8.06
C SER A 125 4.74 -20.43 8.32
N LEU A 126 4.28 -21.25 7.38
CA LEU A 126 2.99 -21.93 7.44
C LEU A 126 3.07 -23.19 8.33
N GLN A 127 1.98 -23.47 9.05
CA GLN A 127 1.80 -24.64 9.90
C GLN A 127 0.64 -25.50 9.37
N ASP A 128 0.44 -26.67 9.98
CA ASP A 128 -0.69 -27.54 9.63
C ASP A 128 -2.03 -26.80 9.83
N GLY A 129 -2.85 -26.79 8.80
CA GLY A 129 -4.13 -26.08 8.78
C GLY A 129 -4.07 -24.64 8.31
N ASP A 130 -2.87 -24.10 8.06
CA ASP A 130 -2.69 -22.79 7.40
C ASP A 130 -2.91 -22.91 5.89
N LEU A 131 -3.28 -21.81 5.26
CA LEU A 131 -3.46 -21.65 3.82
C LEU A 131 -2.75 -20.39 3.35
N SER A 132 -2.10 -20.46 2.18
CA SER A 132 -1.54 -19.27 1.53
C SER A 132 -2.04 -19.18 0.09
N ILE A 133 -2.63 -18.05 -0.24
CA ILE A 133 -3.08 -17.68 -1.59
C ILE A 133 -2.24 -16.50 -2.03
N LYS A 134 -1.35 -16.73 -2.96
CA LYS A 134 -0.43 -15.72 -3.46
C LYS A 134 -0.48 -15.67 -4.98
N TRP A 135 -0.97 -14.56 -5.51
CA TRP A 135 -1.08 -14.37 -6.95
C TRP A 135 -0.17 -13.24 -7.43
N ASP A 136 0.41 -13.40 -8.59
CA ASP A 136 1.04 -12.30 -9.32
C ASP A 136 -0.05 -11.47 -9.99
N VAL A 137 -0.55 -10.50 -9.24
CA VAL A 137 -1.58 -9.51 -9.61
C VAL A 137 -1.18 -8.14 -9.09
N ARG A 138 -1.92 -7.10 -9.43
CA ARG A 138 -1.56 -5.72 -9.09
C ARG A 138 -2.08 -5.25 -7.73
N SER A 139 -2.96 -6.04 -7.10
CA SER A 139 -3.61 -5.67 -5.84
C SER A 139 -4.26 -6.92 -5.23
N THR A 140 -4.24 -7.05 -3.94
CA THR A 140 -4.93 -8.13 -3.20
C THR A 140 -6.45 -8.08 -3.44
N THR A 141 -7.00 -6.89 -3.72
CA THR A 141 -8.42 -6.75 -4.07
C THR A 141 -8.80 -7.52 -5.34
N GLU A 142 -7.89 -7.80 -6.27
CA GLU A 142 -8.19 -8.67 -7.42
C GLU A 142 -8.49 -10.11 -6.96
N VAL A 143 -7.68 -10.67 -6.05
CA VAL A 143 -7.90 -12.02 -5.52
C VAL A 143 -9.26 -12.09 -4.82
N VAL A 144 -9.54 -11.11 -3.96
CA VAL A 144 -10.81 -11.04 -3.21
C VAL A 144 -11.99 -10.86 -4.17
N THR A 145 -11.87 -10.02 -5.21
CA THR A 145 -12.92 -9.84 -6.23
C THR A 145 -13.24 -11.16 -6.93
N HIS A 146 -12.22 -11.92 -7.36
CA HIS A 146 -12.42 -13.22 -7.98
C HIS A 146 -13.09 -14.23 -7.02
N TYR A 147 -12.72 -14.21 -5.74
CA TYR A 147 -13.36 -15.05 -4.72
C TYR A 147 -14.84 -14.68 -4.54
N LEU A 148 -15.15 -13.39 -4.35
CA LEU A 148 -16.53 -12.95 -4.16
C LEU A 148 -17.39 -13.30 -5.37
N HIS A 149 -16.91 -13.02 -6.57
CA HIS A 149 -17.63 -13.31 -7.81
C HIS A 149 -17.99 -14.80 -7.94
N ARG A 150 -17.10 -15.69 -7.48
CA ARG A 150 -17.32 -17.13 -7.63
C ARG A 150 -18.16 -17.75 -6.52
N PHE A 151 -17.97 -17.32 -5.26
CA PHE A 151 -18.55 -18.00 -4.11
C PHE A 151 -19.47 -17.13 -3.24
N ALA A 152 -19.40 -15.82 -3.38
CA ALA A 152 -20.10 -14.89 -2.49
C ALA A 152 -20.66 -13.69 -3.28
N ASP A 153 -21.21 -13.91 -4.46
CA ASP A 153 -21.76 -12.85 -5.32
C ASP A 153 -22.82 -11.99 -4.60
N HIS A 154 -23.52 -12.58 -3.63
CA HIS A 154 -24.48 -11.87 -2.79
C HIS A 154 -23.86 -10.75 -1.92
N ALA A 155 -22.56 -10.82 -1.63
CA ALA A 155 -21.82 -9.82 -0.86
C ALA A 155 -21.34 -8.63 -1.74
N MET A 156 -21.36 -8.76 -3.05
CA MET A 156 -20.91 -7.72 -4.00
C MET A 156 -21.96 -6.60 -4.14
N SER A 157 -22.23 -5.90 -3.04
CA SER A 157 -23.03 -4.68 -3.04
C SER A 157 -22.26 -3.49 -3.62
N GLY A 158 -22.95 -2.41 -4.00
CA GLY A 158 -22.30 -1.18 -4.46
C GLY A 158 -21.18 -0.69 -3.54
N PRO A 159 -21.40 -0.55 -2.21
CA PRO A 159 -20.35 -0.21 -1.26
C PRO A 159 -19.15 -1.17 -1.27
N VAL A 160 -19.37 -2.48 -1.35
CA VAL A 160 -18.28 -3.46 -1.41
C VAL A 160 -17.49 -3.35 -2.71
N CYS A 161 -18.18 -3.17 -3.83
CA CYS A 161 -17.53 -2.93 -5.13
C CYS A 161 -16.70 -1.63 -5.12
N GLU A 162 -17.18 -0.56 -4.49
CA GLU A 162 -16.42 0.69 -4.34
C GLU A 162 -15.17 0.51 -3.46
N LEU A 163 -15.27 -0.25 -2.36
CA LEU A 163 -14.11 -0.55 -1.51
C LEU A 163 -13.03 -1.32 -2.27
N LEU A 164 -13.41 -2.36 -3.00
CA LEU A 164 -12.49 -3.15 -3.83
C LEU A 164 -11.89 -2.31 -4.97
N LEU A 165 -12.71 -1.52 -5.67
CA LEU A 165 -12.22 -0.64 -6.73
C LEU A 165 -11.28 0.43 -6.19
N ALA A 166 -11.54 0.95 -5.00
CA ALA A 166 -10.65 1.93 -4.37
C ALA A 166 -9.28 1.34 -4.02
N GLY A 167 -9.25 0.08 -3.52
CA GLY A 167 -8.00 -0.66 -3.31
C GLY A 167 -7.22 -0.82 -4.61
N LEU A 168 -7.85 -1.35 -5.64
CA LEU A 168 -7.24 -1.55 -6.95
C LEU A 168 -6.70 -0.25 -7.56
N VAL A 169 -7.47 0.86 -7.49
CA VAL A 169 -7.06 2.17 -8.02
C VAL A 169 -5.87 2.74 -7.26
N THR A 170 -5.86 2.63 -5.94
CA THR A 170 -4.77 3.19 -5.12
C THR A 170 -3.48 2.41 -5.31
N ASP A 171 -3.54 1.09 -5.31
CA ASP A 171 -2.37 0.23 -5.39
C ASP A 171 -1.75 0.22 -6.80
N THR A 172 -2.56 0.32 -7.83
CA THR A 172 -2.07 0.52 -9.21
C THR A 172 -1.60 1.94 -9.52
N GLY A 173 -1.56 2.82 -8.53
CA GLY A 173 -1.21 4.22 -8.73
C GLY A 173 -2.14 4.92 -9.73
N ARG A 174 -3.43 4.72 -9.60
CA ARG A 174 -4.48 5.17 -10.53
C ARG A 174 -4.29 4.59 -11.93
N PHE A 175 -4.11 3.29 -11.99
CA PHE A 175 -3.89 2.50 -13.21
C PHE A 175 -2.59 2.80 -13.97
N ARG A 176 -1.65 3.55 -13.39
CA ARG A 176 -0.32 3.76 -14.02
C ARG A 176 0.47 2.46 -14.12
N HIS A 177 0.25 1.55 -13.18
CA HIS A 177 0.94 0.25 -13.09
C HIS A 177 -0.02 -0.94 -13.32
N ALA A 178 -1.21 -0.67 -13.86
CA ALA A 178 -2.20 -1.69 -14.16
C ALA A 178 -1.79 -2.53 -15.38
N ASP A 179 -2.26 -3.77 -15.39
CA ASP A 179 -2.25 -4.66 -16.53
C ASP A 179 -3.68 -4.98 -16.99
N ALA A 180 -3.80 -5.86 -17.98
CA ALA A 180 -5.12 -6.23 -18.55
C ALA A 180 -6.05 -6.87 -17.49
N SER A 181 -5.49 -7.60 -16.50
CA SER A 181 -6.27 -8.20 -15.41
C SER A 181 -6.89 -7.13 -14.53
N ALA A 182 -6.08 -6.17 -14.08
CA ALA A 182 -6.53 -5.05 -13.26
C ALA A 182 -7.64 -4.22 -13.94
N PHE A 183 -7.51 -3.93 -15.25
CA PHE A 183 -8.57 -3.25 -16.00
C PHE A 183 -9.85 -4.10 -16.12
N SER A 184 -9.72 -5.41 -16.33
CA SER A 184 -10.87 -6.32 -16.37
C SER A 184 -11.60 -6.35 -15.02
N THR A 185 -10.86 -6.46 -13.93
CA THR A 185 -11.41 -6.44 -12.56
C THR A 185 -12.10 -5.10 -12.27
N ALA A 186 -11.47 -3.98 -12.66
CA ALA A 186 -12.08 -2.66 -12.49
C ALA A 186 -13.41 -2.54 -13.24
N SER A 187 -13.45 -3.01 -14.51
CA SER A 187 -14.68 -3.00 -15.32
C SER A 187 -15.80 -3.79 -14.65
N GLN A 188 -15.50 -4.99 -14.15
CA GLN A 188 -16.48 -5.83 -13.43
C GLN A 188 -17.00 -5.16 -12.17
N LEU A 189 -16.12 -4.53 -11.36
CA LEU A 189 -16.51 -3.82 -10.14
C LEU A 189 -17.38 -2.60 -10.44
N ILE A 190 -17.05 -1.82 -11.48
CA ILE A 190 -17.82 -0.66 -11.91
C ILE A 190 -19.21 -1.08 -12.35
N GLU A 191 -19.31 -2.11 -13.21
CA GLU A 191 -20.57 -2.62 -13.71
C GLU A 191 -21.43 -3.20 -12.58
N ARG A 192 -20.84 -4.09 -11.77
CA ARG A 192 -21.53 -4.78 -10.68
C ARG A 192 -22.00 -3.82 -9.59
N GLY A 193 -21.17 -2.84 -9.24
CA GLY A 193 -21.47 -1.80 -8.23
C GLY A 193 -22.33 -0.67 -8.77
N SER A 194 -22.63 -0.62 -10.07
CA SER A 194 -23.26 0.54 -10.74
C SER A 194 -22.54 1.86 -10.38
N ILE A 195 -21.22 1.83 -10.39
CA ILE A 195 -20.37 2.94 -9.92
C ILE A 195 -20.25 4.01 -11.01
N ASP A 196 -20.61 5.23 -10.70
CA ASP A 196 -20.19 6.39 -11.51
C ASP A 196 -18.69 6.62 -11.27
N TYR A 197 -17.87 6.12 -12.19
CA TYR A 197 -16.41 6.17 -12.06
C TYR A 197 -15.87 7.60 -11.93
N GLN A 198 -16.49 8.58 -12.56
CA GLN A 198 -16.06 9.96 -12.49
C GLN A 198 -16.27 10.56 -11.10
N GLN A 199 -17.45 10.35 -10.51
CA GLN A 199 -17.75 10.74 -9.14
C GLN A 199 -16.89 9.97 -8.13
N PHE A 200 -16.70 8.66 -8.38
CA PHE A 200 -15.87 7.80 -7.54
C PHE A 200 -14.42 8.31 -7.46
N ILE A 201 -13.75 8.54 -8.59
CA ILE A 201 -12.38 9.07 -8.62
C ILE A 201 -12.29 10.43 -7.93
N GLN A 202 -13.22 11.33 -8.20
CA GLN A 202 -13.29 12.62 -7.52
C GLN A 202 -13.38 12.44 -6.00
N SER A 203 -14.18 11.50 -5.54
CA SER A 203 -14.34 11.20 -4.11
C SER A 203 -13.08 10.64 -3.44
N LEU A 204 -12.22 9.96 -4.18
CA LEU A 204 -10.90 9.52 -3.69
C LEU A 204 -9.86 10.66 -3.69
N GLU A 205 -10.07 11.67 -4.54
CA GLU A 205 -9.23 12.86 -4.65
C GLU A 205 -9.62 13.95 -3.66
N ASP A 206 -10.84 13.93 -3.14
CA ASP A 206 -11.36 14.87 -2.16
C ASP A 206 -10.62 14.73 -0.82
N ASP A 207 -9.32 14.98 -0.92
CA ASP A 207 -8.48 15.36 0.18
C ASP A 207 -8.57 16.88 0.30
N PRO A 208 -9.39 17.40 1.22
CA PRO A 208 -9.57 18.83 1.30
C PRO A 208 -8.23 19.47 1.65
N VAL A 209 -7.58 20.03 0.61
CA VAL A 209 -6.38 20.86 0.81
C VAL A 209 -6.83 22.09 1.57
N THR A 210 -6.58 22.11 2.86
CA THR A 210 -6.87 23.29 3.68
C THR A 210 -6.07 24.49 3.18
N PRO A 211 -6.48 25.71 3.48
CA PRO A 211 -5.67 26.90 3.17
C PRO A 211 -4.24 26.81 3.74
N SER A 212 -4.08 26.18 4.91
CA SER A 212 -2.77 25.92 5.53
C SER A 212 -1.93 24.94 4.71
N ASP A 213 -2.53 23.83 4.25
CA ASP A 213 -1.84 22.83 3.42
C ASP A 213 -1.42 23.42 2.07
N ARG A 214 -2.31 24.19 1.44
CA ARG A 214 -2.00 24.91 0.20
C ARG A 214 -0.80 25.84 0.40
N GLY A 215 -0.80 26.61 1.48
CA GLY A 215 0.32 27.49 1.82
C GLY A 215 1.62 26.71 2.09
N ALA A 216 1.55 25.57 2.74
CA ALA A 216 2.72 24.71 2.99
C ALA A 216 3.29 24.14 1.67
N ILE A 217 2.43 23.64 0.80
CA ILE A 217 2.81 23.11 -0.52
C ILE A 217 3.46 24.21 -1.38
N LEU A 218 2.80 25.36 -1.50
CA LEU A 218 3.33 26.47 -2.30
C LEU A 218 4.70 26.94 -1.81
N ARG A 219 4.91 27.04 -0.50
CA ARG A 219 6.24 27.36 0.06
C ARG A 219 7.28 26.29 -0.25
N GLY A 220 6.91 25.01 -0.22
CA GLY A 220 7.80 23.91 -0.63
C GLY A 220 8.21 24.05 -2.10
N LEU A 221 7.26 24.32 -2.99
CA LEU A 221 7.53 24.50 -4.43
C LEU A 221 8.38 25.75 -4.68
N GLN A 222 8.11 26.87 -4.01
CA GLN A 222 8.86 28.11 -4.14
C GLN A 222 10.34 28.00 -3.70
N ARG A 223 10.66 27.08 -2.79
CA ARG A 223 12.03 26.84 -2.32
C ARG A 223 12.75 25.78 -3.14
N ALA A 224 12.09 25.18 -4.11
CA ALA A 224 12.68 24.13 -4.92
C ALA A 224 13.85 24.68 -5.75
N GLU A 225 14.96 23.99 -5.66
CA GLU A 225 16.19 24.29 -6.39
C GLU A 225 16.61 23.05 -7.18
N THR A 226 17.23 23.28 -8.33
CA THR A 226 17.84 22.22 -9.12
C THR A 226 19.31 22.07 -8.75
N THR A 227 19.78 20.84 -8.61
CA THR A 227 21.18 20.51 -8.41
C THR A 227 21.57 19.29 -9.24
N GLU A 228 22.83 19.17 -9.61
CA GLU A 228 23.36 18.00 -10.30
C GLU A 228 24.02 17.06 -9.26
N ALA A 229 23.74 15.77 -9.38
CA ALA A 229 24.30 14.70 -8.54
C ALA A 229 24.86 13.60 -9.46
N GLY A 230 26.12 13.73 -9.88
CA GLY A 230 26.71 12.86 -10.88
C GLY A 230 25.94 12.95 -12.21
N PRO A 231 25.39 11.83 -12.73
CA PRO A 231 24.65 11.83 -14.00
C PRO A 231 23.15 12.24 -13.83
N TRP A 232 22.72 12.68 -12.64
CA TRP A 232 21.31 12.90 -12.31
C TRP A 232 21.02 14.37 -12.01
N THR A 233 19.94 14.87 -12.58
CA THR A 233 19.36 16.17 -12.21
C THR A 233 18.37 16.00 -11.06
N VAL A 234 18.57 16.71 -9.97
CA VAL A 234 17.77 16.58 -8.74
C VAL A 234 17.06 17.88 -8.40
N LEU A 235 15.77 17.81 -8.12
CA LEU A 235 15.04 18.89 -7.45
C LEU A 235 15.09 18.67 -5.95
N ARG A 236 15.61 19.64 -5.21
CA ARG A 236 15.67 19.63 -3.75
C ARG A 236 14.85 20.77 -3.15
N THR A 237 14.20 20.50 -2.02
CA THR A 237 13.43 21.51 -1.29
C THR A 237 13.24 21.12 0.16
N SER A 238 12.75 22.07 0.97
CA SER A 238 12.31 21.80 2.34
C SER A 238 10.82 22.08 2.51
N ALA A 239 10.16 21.20 3.30
CA ALA A 239 8.76 21.35 3.67
C ALA A 239 8.54 21.02 5.14
N GLY A 240 7.78 21.83 5.85
CA GLY A 240 7.46 21.58 7.27
C GLY A 240 6.40 20.50 7.49
N THR A 241 5.65 20.18 6.47
CA THR A 241 4.59 19.15 6.41
C THR A 241 4.28 18.81 4.95
N LEU A 242 3.57 17.71 4.71
CA LEU A 242 3.15 17.25 3.38
C LEU A 242 4.31 16.98 2.41
N GLU A 243 5.45 16.50 2.94
CA GLU A 243 6.68 16.26 2.19
C GLU A 243 6.43 15.35 0.98
N ALA A 244 5.70 14.27 1.19
CA ALA A 244 5.38 13.31 0.12
C ALA A 244 4.54 13.95 -1.00
N ARG A 245 3.64 14.87 -0.65
CA ARG A 245 2.81 15.59 -1.64
C ARG A 245 3.64 16.60 -2.43
N VAL A 246 4.52 17.34 -1.75
CA VAL A 246 5.47 18.26 -2.41
C VAL A 246 6.40 17.48 -3.34
N ALA A 247 6.96 16.36 -2.87
CA ALA A 247 7.82 15.49 -3.69
C ALA A 247 7.08 14.97 -4.94
N THR A 248 5.83 14.54 -4.80
CA THR A 248 5.02 14.06 -5.94
C THR A 248 4.74 15.17 -6.95
N LEU A 249 4.46 16.38 -6.51
CA LEU A 249 4.22 17.51 -7.41
C LEU A 249 5.49 17.91 -8.17
N LEU A 250 6.64 17.94 -7.49
CA LEU A 250 7.93 18.25 -8.10
C LEU A 250 8.39 17.15 -9.06
N ASN A 251 8.07 15.89 -8.80
CA ASN A 251 8.46 14.75 -9.64
C ASN A 251 7.92 14.86 -11.08
N GLY A 252 6.86 15.63 -11.29
CA GLY A 252 6.32 15.91 -12.63
C GLY A 252 7.07 16.98 -13.42
N LEU A 253 8.10 17.63 -12.86
CA LEU A 253 8.82 18.76 -13.51
C LEU A 253 10.04 18.35 -14.35
N GLY A 254 10.25 17.05 -14.55
CA GLY A 254 11.27 16.53 -15.49
C GLY A 254 12.66 16.33 -14.90
N ALA A 255 12.85 16.42 -13.59
CA ALA A 255 14.07 16.00 -12.92
C ALA A 255 14.16 14.47 -12.80
N ASP A 256 15.36 13.94 -12.68
CA ASP A 256 15.61 12.50 -12.51
C ASP A 256 15.26 12.02 -11.10
N ALA A 257 15.38 12.89 -10.10
CA ALA A 257 14.96 12.63 -8.72
C ALA A 257 14.48 13.91 -8.03
N VAL A 258 13.68 13.73 -7.00
CA VAL A 258 13.26 14.79 -6.09
C VAL A 258 13.57 14.37 -4.66
N VAL A 259 14.11 15.27 -3.84
CA VAL A 259 14.25 15.10 -2.40
C VAL A 259 13.61 16.27 -1.66
N VAL A 260 12.77 15.95 -0.68
CA VAL A 260 12.13 16.91 0.22
C VAL A 260 12.60 16.67 1.63
N THR A 261 13.24 17.68 2.23
CA THR A 261 13.76 17.63 3.59
C THR A 261 12.78 18.26 4.55
N ARG A 262 12.46 17.55 5.65
CA ARG A 262 11.75 18.10 6.81
C ARG A 262 12.64 18.00 8.05
N HIS A 263 12.74 19.07 8.81
CA HIS A 263 13.36 19.06 10.12
C HIS A 263 12.39 19.55 11.17
N ARG A 264 12.15 18.74 12.20
CA ARG A 264 11.23 19.08 13.31
C ARG A 264 11.61 18.34 14.58
N HIS A 265 11.66 19.06 15.71
CA HIS A 265 12.00 18.51 17.04
C HIS A 265 13.34 17.75 17.07
N GLY A 266 14.34 18.19 16.30
CA GLY A 266 15.64 17.55 16.20
C GLY A 266 15.70 16.37 15.22
N GLU A 267 14.58 15.86 14.75
CA GLU A 267 14.49 14.80 13.73
C GLU A 267 14.50 15.41 12.33
N THR A 268 15.34 14.87 11.47
CA THR A 268 15.34 15.14 10.02
C THR A 268 14.74 13.98 9.29
N ARG A 269 13.90 14.28 8.32
CA ARG A 269 13.32 13.35 7.38
C ARG A 269 13.66 13.74 5.96
N LEU A 270 14.05 12.75 5.14
CA LEU A 270 14.14 12.86 3.69
C LEU A 270 13.02 12.07 3.05
N THR A 271 12.33 12.67 2.10
CA THR A 271 11.32 11.98 1.27
C THR A 271 11.70 12.15 -0.18
N ALA A 272 11.98 11.05 -0.86
CA ALA A 272 12.42 11.08 -2.26
C ALA A 272 11.40 10.45 -3.20
N ARG A 273 11.38 10.94 -4.44
CA ARG A 273 10.63 10.41 -5.59
C ARG A 273 11.52 10.40 -6.82
N ALA A 274 11.34 9.40 -7.66
CA ALA A 274 11.96 9.31 -8.98
C ALA A 274 10.91 8.89 -10.02
N PRO A 275 10.93 9.45 -11.23
CA PRO A 275 10.08 8.99 -12.30
C PRO A 275 10.53 7.60 -12.78
N ARG A 276 9.60 6.86 -13.39
CA ARG A 276 9.89 5.51 -13.90
C ARG A 276 11.07 5.47 -14.87
N SER A 277 11.27 6.52 -15.65
CA SER A 277 12.42 6.64 -16.58
C SER A 277 13.76 6.56 -15.84
N SER A 278 13.87 7.20 -14.69
CA SER A 278 15.10 7.17 -13.88
C SER A 278 15.30 5.82 -13.21
N VAL A 279 14.21 5.19 -12.75
CA VAL A 279 14.26 3.82 -12.20
C VAL A 279 14.74 2.82 -13.27
N LEU A 280 14.20 2.91 -14.49
CA LEU A 280 14.65 2.07 -15.61
C LEU A 280 16.08 2.38 -16.06
N ALA A 281 16.60 3.57 -15.73
CA ALA A 281 17.98 3.95 -15.97
C ALA A 281 18.92 3.61 -14.79
N GLY A 282 18.47 2.77 -13.84
CA GLY A 282 19.28 2.23 -12.76
C GLY A 282 19.20 2.98 -11.43
N LEU A 283 18.27 3.92 -11.26
CA LEU A 283 18.09 4.64 -10.00
C LEU A 283 17.15 3.89 -9.05
N HIS A 284 17.69 3.41 -7.92
CA HIS A 284 16.94 2.67 -6.89
C HIS A 284 16.91 3.45 -5.57
N LEU A 285 15.89 4.29 -5.36
CA LEU A 285 15.80 5.18 -4.20
C LEU A 285 15.76 4.42 -2.86
N GLY A 286 15.13 3.22 -2.82
CA GLY A 286 15.09 2.40 -1.60
C GLY A 286 16.47 2.03 -1.12
N GLN A 287 17.31 1.48 -1.99
CA GLN A 287 18.69 1.11 -1.70
C GLN A 287 19.52 2.36 -1.34
N LEU A 288 19.29 3.47 -2.02
CA LEU A 288 20.00 4.72 -1.77
C LEU A 288 19.69 5.27 -0.36
N MET A 289 18.45 5.16 0.11
CA MET A 289 18.10 5.56 1.49
C MET A 289 18.66 4.62 2.55
N GLU A 290 18.83 3.32 2.25
CA GLU A 290 19.55 2.37 3.10
C GLU A 290 21.06 2.73 3.17
N GLU A 291 21.67 3.12 2.06
CA GLU A 291 23.07 3.61 2.04
C GLU A 291 23.21 4.88 2.88
N VAL A 292 22.28 5.82 2.79
CA VAL A 292 22.27 7.02 3.63
C VAL A 292 22.16 6.63 5.12
N ALA A 293 21.27 5.71 5.48
CA ALA A 293 21.14 5.21 6.84
C ALA A 293 22.43 4.56 7.35
N ASN A 294 23.11 3.78 6.52
CA ASN A 294 24.37 3.16 6.86
C ASN A 294 25.52 4.20 7.05
N ALA A 295 25.48 5.30 6.30
CA ALA A 295 26.53 6.32 6.32
C ALA A 295 26.41 7.29 7.52
N ILE A 296 25.20 7.72 7.85
CA ILE A 296 24.95 8.79 8.85
C ILE A 296 24.06 8.34 10.03
N GLY A 297 23.68 7.06 10.08
CA GLY A 297 22.72 6.53 11.05
C GLY A 297 21.28 6.86 10.67
N GLY A 298 20.34 6.48 11.53
CA GLY A 298 18.92 6.62 11.27
C GLY A 298 18.32 5.37 10.60
N ASP A 299 17.13 5.53 10.05
CA ASP A 299 16.36 4.47 9.40
C ASP A 299 15.96 4.92 8.00
N GLY A 300 16.24 4.11 6.98
CA GLY A 300 16.02 4.45 5.57
C GLY A 300 15.67 3.23 4.75
N GLY A 301 14.82 3.45 3.70
CA GLY A 301 14.40 2.39 2.78
C GLY A 301 13.19 2.81 1.97
N GLY A 302 12.61 1.87 1.24
CA GLY A 302 11.43 2.08 0.41
C GLY A 302 11.49 1.35 -0.92
N HIS A 303 10.71 1.84 -1.88
CA HIS A 303 10.67 1.32 -3.25
C HIS A 303 11.64 2.09 -4.16
N ASP A 304 11.92 1.53 -5.34
CA ASP A 304 12.83 2.14 -6.31
C ASP A 304 12.46 3.58 -6.71
N GLY A 305 11.17 3.87 -6.89
CA GLY A 305 10.67 5.20 -7.27
C GLY A 305 10.17 6.05 -6.11
N ALA A 306 10.16 5.54 -4.86
CA ALA A 306 9.58 6.22 -3.70
C ALA A 306 10.20 5.71 -2.40
N ALA A 307 11.01 6.52 -1.75
CA ALA A 307 11.74 6.12 -0.55
C ALA A 307 11.83 7.25 0.48
N GLY A 308 12.21 6.91 1.69
CA GLY A 308 12.41 7.84 2.78
C GLY A 308 13.52 7.43 3.73
N TRP A 309 14.02 8.41 4.45
CA TRP A 309 14.98 8.24 5.53
C TRP A 309 14.58 9.14 6.69
N SER A 310 14.87 8.73 7.94
CA SER A 310 14.70 9.57 9.13
C SER A 310 15.81 9.32 10.14
N GLY A 311 16.22 10.40 10.83
CA GLY A 311 17.26 10.32 11.87
C GLY A 311 17.47 11.63 12.62
N MET A 312 18.21 11.54 13.74
CA MET A 312 18.57 12.71 14.59
C MET A 312 19.85 13.38 14.06
N VAL A 313 19.84 13.78 12.80
CA VAL A 313 20.96 14.35 12.06
C VAL A 313 20.60 15.73 11.54
N ASP A 314 21.56 16.62 11.44
CA ASP A 314 21.38 17.95 10.84
C ASP A 314 20.82 17.83 9.41
N PRO A 315 19.84 18.69 9.03
CA PRO A 315 19.18 18.58 7.73
C PRO A 315 20.13 18.78 6.54
N ILE A 316 21.15 19.62 6.66
CA ILE A 316 22.14 19.84 5.59
C ILE A 316 23.02 18.59 5.45
N ALA A 317 23.45 18.01 6.56
CA ALA A 317 24.23 16.77 6.53
C ALA A 317 23.46 15.60 5.95
N ALA A 318 22.17 15.45 6.29
CA ALA A 318 21.31 14.41 5.73
C ALA A 318 21.09 14.59 4.22
N GLU A 319 20.78 15.80 3.75
CA GLU A 319 20.62 16.13 2.34
C GLU A 319 21.92 15.93 1.55
N THR A 320 23.06 16.34 2.12
CA THR A 320 24.36 16.12 1.51
C THR A 320 24.66 14.64 1.35
N ALA A 321 24.40 13.82 2.38
CA ALA A 321 24.62 12.38 2.31
C ALA A 321 23.77 11.73 1.20
N PHE A 322 22.51 12.18 1.02
CA PHE A 322 21.66 11.72 -0.07
C PHE A 322 22.22 12.11 -1.44
N ILE A 323 22.63 13.37 -1.64
CA ILE A 323 23.19 13.85 -2.90
C ILE A 323 24.50 13.14 -3.23
N ASP A 324 25.37 12.93 -2.24
CA ASP A 324 26.64 12.22 -2.42
C ASP A 324 26.43 10.74 -2.76
N ALA A 325 25.47 10.08 -2.12
CA ALA A 325 25.11 8.70 -2.44
C ALA A 325 24.57 8.59 -3.88
N LEU A 326 23.67 9.50 -4.25
CA LEU A 326 23.10 9.56 -5.59
C LEU A 326 24.18 9.83 -6.67
N ALA A 327 25.12 10.74 -6.40
CA ALA A 327 26.19 11.06 -7.33
C ALA A 327 27.14 9.88 -7.64
N ARG A 328 27.20 8.89 -6.75
CA ARG A 328 27.98 7.65 -6.96
C ARG A 328 27.27 6.60 -7.81
N THR A 329 25.97 6.73 -8.02
CA THR A 329 25.23 5.79 -8.86
C THR A 329 25.50 6.05 -10.34
N THR A 330 25.44 5.00 -11.13
CA THR A 330 25.63 5.06 -12.58
C THR A 330 24.28 5.14 -13.29
N ARG A 331 24.23 5.87 -14.39
CA ARG A 331 23.07 5.92 -15.26
C ARG A 331 23.25 4.91 -16.40
N GLU A 332 22.35 3.96 -16.51
CA GLU A 332 22.30 3.01 -17.60
C GLU A 332 21.61 3.63 -18.83
N GLU A 333 22.12 3.37 -20.03
CA GLU A 333 21.44 3.77 -21.25
C GLU A 333 20.18 2.89 -21.43
N VAL A 334 19.01 3.49 -21.33
CA VAL A 334 17.77 2.82 -21.66
C VAL A 334 17.69 2.64 -23.16
N VAL A 335 18.01 1.45 -23.64
CA VAL A 335 17.78 1.08 -25.05
C VAL A 335 16.26 1.17 -25.30
N LYS A 336 15.88 2.11 -26.16
CA LYS A 336 14.49 2.36 -26.56
C LYS A 336 13.95 1.25 -27.44
#